data_cfe6e7cb1b281d9344fedc1e081c1384
#
_entry.id   cfe6e7cb1b281d9344fedc1e081c1384
#
_cell.length_a   1.000
_cell.length_b   1.000
_cell.length_c   1.000
_cell.angle_alpha   90.00
_cell.angle_beta   90.00
_cell.angle_gamma   90.00
#
_symmetry.space_group_name_H-M   'P 1'
#
loop_
_entity.id
_entity.type
_entity.pdbx_description
1 polymer ?
#
loop_
_entity_poly.entity_id
_entity_poly.type
_entity_poly.pdbx_seq_one_letter_code
_entity_poly.pdbx_strand_id
1 'polypeptide(L)'
;MHIMEGFLPWQWCLVWWIIAIPFIVMGVLELRKLLKQDREYLPLLGVCGAFIFILSALKLPSVTGSCSHPTGTGLSVMCFKPYITAVIGFVVLLFQALLLAHGGLSTLGANMVSMAIGGPIVGYLVYKLLKNTSVIYLSRSSALQP
;
A
#
# COMPACT_ATOMS: atom_id res chain seq x y z
N MET A 1 13.09 0.33 -0.29
CA MET A 1 13.41 -0.56 -1.42
C MET A 1 12.61 -0.15 -2.66
N HIS A 2 13.09 0.86 -3.38
CA HIS A 2 12.47 1.37 -4.59
C HIS A 2 13.42 1.13 -5.76
N ILE A 3 12.85 0.82 -6.93
CA ILE A 3 13.62 0.80 -8.17
C ILE A 3 13.82 2.25 -8.57
N MET A 4 15.09 2.67 -8.67
CA MET A 4 15.47 4.04 -9.03
C MET A 4 15.27 4.30 -10.52
N GLU A 5 15.22 5.58 -10.89
CA GLU A 5 15.16 6.00 -12.28
C GLU A 5 16.35 5.44 -13.09
N GLY A 6 16.09 4.95 -14.29
CA GLY A 6 17.12 4.43 -15.20
C GLY A 6 17.57 2.98 -14.95
N PHE A 7 17.16 2.34 -13.86
CA PHE A 7 17.51 0.94 -13.57
C PHE A 7 16.67 -0.09 -14.32
N LEU A 8 15.50 0.31 -14.81
CA LEU A 8 14.61 -0.61 -15.52
C LEU A 8 14.50 -0.20 -16.99
N PRO A 9 14.70 -1.15 -17.94
CA PRO A 9 14.47 -0.87 -19.37
C PRO A 9 13.05 -0.36 -19.61
N TRP A 10 12.89 0.59 -20.54
CA TRP A 10 11.61 1.27 -20.78
C TRP A 10 10.44 0.31 -21.12
N GLN A 11 10.74 -0.81 -21.78
CA GLN A 11 9.73 -1.84 -22.12
C GLN A 11 9.10 -2.41 -20.86
N TRP A 12 9.92 -2.71 -19.85
CA TRP A 12 9.44 -3.21 -18.55
C TRP A 12 8.71 -2.13 -17.74
N CYS A 13 9.13 -0.89 -17.86
CA CYS A 13 8.38 0.23 -17.27
C CYS A 13 6.96 0.27 -17.80
N LEU A 14 6.77 0.13 -19.11
CA LEU A 14 5.45 0.10 -19.73
C LEU A 14 4.60 -1.09 -19.25
N VAL A 15 5.19 -2.28 -19.19
CA VAL A 15 4.48 -3.49 -18.68
C VAL A 15 3.97 -3.26 -17.26
N TRP A 16 4.80 -2.74 -16.36
CA TRP A 16 4.40 -2.49 -14.99
C TRP A 16 3.35 -1.38 -14.86
N TRP A 17 3.41 -0.37 -15.70
CA TRP A 17 2.35 0.65 -15.76
C TRP A 17 1.02 0.07 -16.24
N ILE A 18 1.02 -0.77 -17.27
CA ILE A 18 -0.18 -1.45 -17.76
C ILE A 18 -0.83 -2.29 -16.65
N ILE A 19 -0.02 -2.96 -15.83
CA ILE A 19 -0.51 -3.73 -14.68
C ILE A 19 -1.04 -2.81 -13.56
N ALA A 20 -0.39 -1.68 -13.29
CA ALA A 20 -0.75 -0.77 -12.20
C ALA A 20 -2.03 0.05 -12.48
N ILE A 21 -2.24 0.50 -13.72
CA ILE A 21 -3.36 1.39 -14.10
C ILE A 21 -4.73 0.85 -13.70
N PRO A 22 -5.10 -0.42 -13.94
CA PRO A 22 -6.39 -0.95 -13.52
C PRO A 22 -6.66 -0.80 -12.02
N PHE A 23 -5.65 -1.02 -11.18
CA PHE A 23 -5.78 -0.88 -9.73
C PHE A 23 -5.96 0.59 -9.30
N ILE A 24 -5.29 1.51 -9.99
CA ILE A 24 -5.48 2.96 -9.76
C ILE A 24 -6.91 3.35 -10.12
N VAL A 25 -7.38 2.94 -11.30
CA VAL A 25 -8.74 3.27 -11.77
C VAL A 25 -9.79 2.73 -10.81
N MET A 26 -9.70 1.45 -10.45
CA MET A 26 -10.63 0.83 -9.48
C MET A 26 -10.56 1.52 -8.12
N GLY A 27 -9.37 1.83 -7.65
CA GLY A 27 -9.17 2.54 -6.39
C GLY A 27 -9.76 3.94 -6.39
N VAL A 28 -9.60 4.70 -7.46
CA VAL A 28 -10.21 6.03 -7.60
C VAL A 28 -11.74 5.94 -7.62
N LEU A 29 -12.30 4.94 -8.28
CA LEU A 29 -13.75 4.73 -8.30
C LEU A 29 -14.28 4.38 -6.89
N GLU A 30 -13.60 3.50 -6.16
CA GLU A 30 -13.97 3.18 -4.77
C GLU A 30 -13.80 4.37 -3.84
N LEU A 31 -12.70 5.12 -3.98
CA LEU A 31 -12.45 6.33 -3.20
C LEU A 31 -13.55 7.38 -3.42
N ARG A 32 -13.95 7.59 -4.67
CA ARG A 32 -15.07 8.50 -5.00
C ARG A 32 -16.37 8.06 -4.36
N LYS A 33 -16.67 6.76 -4.33
CA LYS A 33 -17.86 6.23 -3.66
C LYS A 33 -17.80 6.48 -2.16
N LEU A 34 -16.66 6.20 -1.53
CA LEU A 34 -16.45 6.42 -0.09
C LEU A 34 -16.66 7.90 0.28
N LEU A 35 -16.04 8.83 -0.44
CA LEU A 35 -16.13 10.26 -0.17
C LEU A 35 -17.49 10.88 -0.50
N LYS A 36 -18.29 10.23 -1.37
CA LYS A 36 -19.69 10.63 -1.58
C LYS A 36 -20.58 10.22 -0.42
N GLN A 37 -20.29 9.11 0.24
CA GLN A 37 -21.04 8.63 1.40
C GLN A 37 -20.71 9.45 2.65
N ASP A 38 -19.43 9.68 2.87
CA ASP A 38 -18.96 10.41 4.04
C ASP A 38 -17.60 11.09 3.76
N ARG A 39 -17.59 12.42 3.84
CA ARG A 39 -16.39 13.23 3.65
C ARG A 39 -15.46 13.25 4.86
N GLU A 40 -15.90 12.76 6.01
CA GLU A 40 -15.08 12.70 7.23
C GLU A 40 -13.92 11.70 7.09
N TYR A 41 -13.98 10.80 6.09
CA TYR A 41 -12.83 9.94 5.76
C TYR A 41 -11.63 10.69 5.15
N LEU A 42 -11.81 11.92 4.66
CA LEU A 42 -10.73 12.65 3.98
C LEU A 42 -9.51 12.92 4.90
N PRO A 43 -9.68 13.42 6.14
CA PRO A 43 -8.56 13.56 7.07
C PRO A 43 -7.88 12.22 7.38
N LEU A 44 -8.64 11.15 7.55
CA LEU A 44 -8.09 9.83 7.84
C LEU A 44 -7.26 9.29 6.67
N LEU A 45 -7.70 9.51 5.42
CA LEU A 45 -6.92 9.20 4.22
C LEU A 45 -5.61 9.98 4.18
N GLY A 46 -5.65 11.27 4.54
CA GLY A 46 -4.47 12.11 4.65
C GLY A 46 -3.48 11.62 5.70
N VAL A 47 -3.96 11.26 6.89
CA VAL A 47 -3.14 10.70 7.98
C VAL A 47 -2.52 9.37 7.56
N CYS A 48 -3.29 8.47 6.92
CA CYS A 48 -2.74 7.21 6.40
C CYS A 48 -1.67 7.44 5.33
N GLY A 49 -1.89 8.39 4.43
CA GLY A 49 -0.89 8.76 3.41
C GLY A 49 0.38 9.32 4.04
N ALA A 50 0.28 10.23 5.00
CA ALA A 50 1.41 10.77 5.74
C ALA A 50 2.17 9.67 6.51
N PHE A 51 1.47 8.76 7.15
CA PHE A 51 2.06 7.63 7.86
C PHE A 51 2.85 6.71 6.92
N ILE A 52 2.26 6.34 5.77
CA ILE A 52 2.95 5.55 4.75
C ILE A 52 4.18 6.30 4.23
N PHE A 53 4.06 7.62 3.98
CA PHE A 53 5.16 8.44 3.48
C PHE A 53 6.34 8.46 4.46
N ILE A 54 6.07 8.72 5.73
CA ILE A 54 7.11 8.79 6.78
C ILE A 54 7.79 7.43 6.94
N LEU A 55 7.03 6.35 7.10
CA LEU A 55 7.61 5.01 7.31
C LEU A 55 8.42 4.56 6.10
N SER A 56 7.92 4.76 4.90
CA SER A 56 8.63 4.35 3.69
C SER A 56 9.80 5.27 3.30
N ALA A 57 9.89 6.46 3.89
CA ALA A 57 11.05 7.35 3.76
C ALA A 57 12.21 6.96 4.70
N LEU A 58 11.95 6.20 5.77
CA LEU A 58 12.98 5.72 6.69
C LEU A 58 13.89 4.71 5.98
N LYS A 59 15.18 5.03 5.91
CA LYS A 59 16.18 4.16 5.28
C LYS A 59 16.94 3.42 6.39
N LEU A 60 16.56 2.18 6.67
CA LEU A 60 17.27 1.33 7.61
C LEU A 60 18.34 0.53 6.85
N PRO A 61 19.60 0.50 7.32
CA PRO A 61 20.61 -0.34 6.74
C PRO A 61 20.18 -1.81 6.72
N SER A 62 20.38 -2.47 5.60
CA SER A 62 20.08 -3.90 5.44
C SER A 62 21.32 -4.66 5.00
N VAL A 63 21.24 -5.98 5.03
CA VAL A 63 22.31 -6.87 4.59
C VAL A 63 22.68 -6.57 3.13
N THR A 64 23.95 -6.70 2.78
CA THR A 64 24.46 -6.49 1.40
C THR A 64 24.44 -5.04 0.89
N GLY A 65 24.44 -4.04 1.78
CA GLY A 65 24.51 -2.63 1.37
C GLY A 65 23.19 -2.08 0.81
N SER A 66 22.10 -2.84 0.92
CA SER A 66 20.75 -2.38 0.57
C SER A 66 20.10 -1.60 1.72
N CYS A 67 18.94 -1.01 1.49
CA CYS A 67 18.12 -0.42 2.54
C CYS A 67 16.76 -1.11 2.63
N SER A 68 16.30 -1.27 3.86
CA SER A 68 14.95 -1.75 4.16
C SER A 68 14.15 -0.63 4.82
N HIS A 69 12.83 -0.65 4.63
CA HIS A 69 11.93 0.26 5.32
C HIS A 69 10.55 -0.39 5.49
N PRO A 70 9.84 -0.10 6.57
CA PRO A 70 8.46 -0.48 6.70
C PRO A 70 7.62 0.33 5.69
N THR A 71 6.67 -0.30 5.02
CA THR A 71 5.87 0.39 3.99
C THR A 71 4.66 1.14 4.57
N GLY A 72 4.18 0.74 5.74
CA GLY A 72 2.97 1.32 6.35
C GLY A 72 1.66 0.98 5.64
N THR A 73 1.73 0.41 4.44
CA THR A 73 0.54 0.07 3.62
C THR A 73 -0.33 -1.02 4.26
N GLY A 74 0.25 -1.86 5.12
CA GLY A 74 -0.48 -2.86 5.88
C GLY A 74 -1.55 -2.26 6.80
N LEU A 75 -1.25 -1.13 7.48
CA LEU A 75 -2.24 -0.43 8.29
C LEU A 75 -3.33 0.18 7.41
N SER A 76 -2.95 0.85 6.34
CA SER A 76 -3.91 1.46 5.42
C SER A 76 -4.89 0.44 4.83
N VAL A 77 -4.43 -0.77 4.48
CA VAL A 77 -5.29 -1.79 3.90
C VAL A 77 -6.30 -2.37 4.91
N MET A 78 -5.98 -2.35 6.18
CA MET A 78 -6.92 -2.73 7.24
C MET A 78 -8.06 -1.70 7.38
N CYS A 79 -7.75 -0.42 7.18
CA CYS A 79 -8.72 0.67 7.27
C CYS A 79 -9.57 0.81 5.99
N PHE A 80 -8.93 0.77 4.81
CA PHE A 80 -9.55 1.22 3.55
C PHE A 80 -9.67 0.15 2.46
N LYS A 81 -9.25 -1.09 2.70
CA LYS A 81 -9.16 -2.16 1.70
C LYS A 81 -8.06 -1.91 0.62
N PRO A 82 -7.73 -2.94 -0.18
CA PRO A 82 -6.57 -2.89 -1.09
C PRO A 82 -6.64 -1.81 -2.17
N TYR A 83 -7.80 -1.58 -2.79
CA TYR A 83 -7.91 -0.65 -3.92
C TYR A 83 -7.70 0.81 -3.50
N ILE A 84 -8.29 1.24 -2.39
CA ILE A 84 -8.09 2.61 -1.87
C ILE A 84 -6.64 2.76 -1.40
N THR A 85 -6.07 1.74 -0.74
CA THR A 85 -4.67 1.72 -0.33
C THR A 85 -3.73 1.85 -1.54
N ALA A 86 -4.06 1.24 -2.69
CA ALA A 86 -3.28 1.39 -3.90
C ALA A 86 -3.23 2.85 -4.38
N VAL A 87 -4.34 3.60 -4.29
CA VAL A 87 -4.36 5.03 -4.63
C VAL A 87 -3.54 5.86 -3.65
N ILE A 88 -3.69 5.62 -2.34
CA ILE A 88 -2.88 6.31 -1.33
C ILE A 88 -1.39 6.03 -1.57
N GLY A 89 -1.03 4.76 -1.81
CA GLY A 89 0.34 4.36 -2.11
C GLY A 89 0.88 4.98 -3.41
N PHE A 90 0.05 5.11 -4.45
CA PHE A 90 0.43 5.82 -5.68
C PHE A 90 0.80 7.27 -5.40
N VAL A 91 -0.03 8.00 -4.66
CA VAL A 91 0.24 9.40 -4.29
C VAL A 91 1.51 9.52 -3.46
N VAL A 92 1.70 8.64 -2.49
CA VAL A 92 2.91 8.62 -1.65
C VAL A 92 4.17 8.35 -2.49
N LEU A 93 4.16 7.33 -3.35
CA LEU A 93 5.29 6.97 -4.20
C LEU A 93 5.61 8.09 -5.20
N LEU A 94 4.59 8.78 -5.72
CA LEU A 94 4.77 9.94 -6.59
C LEU A 94 5.49 11.08 -5.86
N PHE A 95 5.05 11.42 -4.65
CA PHE A 95 5.72 12.45 -3.84
C PHE A 95 7.15 12.04 -3.46
N GLN A 96 7.39 10.78 -3.16
CA GLN A 96 8.74 10.30 -2.85
C GLN A 96 9.67 10.40 -4.07
N ALA A 97 9.18 10.07 -5.26
CA ALA A 97 9.95 10.21 -6.49
C ALA A 97 10.28 11.68 -6.80
N LEU A 98 9.30 12.59 -6.60
CA LEU A 98 9.46 14.01 -6.93
C LEU A 98 10.27 14.79 -5.88
N LEU A 99 10.02 14.55 -4.60
CA LEU A 99 10.57 15.38 -3.50
C LEU A 99 11.83 14.79 -2.86
N LEU A 100 11.95 13.47 -2.84
CA LEU A 100 13.02 12.78 -2.11
C LEU A 100 14.03 12.08 -3.03
N ALA A 101 13.85 12.17 -4.37
CA ALA A 101 14.58 11.35 -5.33
C ALA A 101 14.62 9.86 -4.91
N HIS A 102 13.52 9.36 -4.36
CA HIS A 102 13.39 8.02 -3.81
C HIS A 102 12.47 7.18 -4.70
N GLY A 103 13.05 6.40 -5.58
CA GLY A 103 12.38 5.74 -6.70
C GLY A 103 12.56 6.53 -8.00
N GLY A 104 11.75 6.26 -9.01
CA GLY A 104 11.76 6.96 -10.29
C GLY A 104 10.34 7.09 -10.86
N LEU A 105 10.14 8.08 -11.72
CA LEU A 105 8.85 8.29 -12.39
C LEU A 105 8.59 7.21 -13.45
N SER A 106 9.61 6.81 -14.19
CA SER A 106 9.49 5.73 -15.16
C SER A 106 9.23 4.38 -14.47
N THR A 107 9.89 4.15 -13.34
CA THR A 107 9.78 2.91 -12.54
C THR A 107 8.62 2.93 -11.54
N LEU A 108 7.84 4.01 -11.49
CA LEU A 108 6.74 4.18 -10.54
C LEU A 108 5.72 3.04 -10.62
N GLY A 109 5.39 2.56 -11.83
CA GLY A 109 4.50 1.42 -12.03
C GLY A 109 4.99 0.15 -11.33
N ALA A 110 6.27 -0.17 -11.44
CA ALA A 110 6.88 -1.33 -10.80
C ALA A 110 6.91 -1.19 -9.27
N ASN A 111 7.30 -0.01 -8.76
CA ASN A 111 7.28 0.31 -7.34
C ASN A 111 5.87 0.24 -6.77
N MET A 112 4.88 0.68 -7.53
CA MET A 112 3.48 0.61 -7.14
C MET A 112 2.97 -0.83 -7.06
N VAL A 113 3.24 -1.65 -8.06
CA VAL A 113 2.79 -3.05 -8.07
C VAL A 113 3.38 -3.81 -6.88
N SER A 114 4.64 -3.60 -6.54
CA SER A 114 5.27 -4.28 -5.40
C SER A 114 4.78 -3.76 -4.05
N MET A 115 4.71 -2.45 -3.84
CA MET A 115 4.55 -1.83 -2.52
C MET A 115 3.12 -1.38 -2.22
N ALA A 116 2.41 -0.87 -3.23
CA ALA A 116 1.06 -0.32 -3.06
C ALA A 116 -0.05 -1.29 -3.46
N ILE A 117 0.26 -2.37 -4.17
CA ILE A 117 -0.70 -3.38 -4.63
C ILE A 117 -0.39 -4.73 -3.99
N GLY A 118 0.76 -5.33 -4.31
CA GLY A 118 1.12 -6.68 -3.87
C GLY A 118 1.22 -6.80 -2.35
N GLY A 119 1.99 -5.91 -1.71
CA GLY A 119 2.10 -5.88 -0.25
C GLY A 119 0.75 -5.75 0.47
N PRO A 120 -0.08 -4.75 0.14
CA PRO A 120 -1.42 -4.60 0.70
C PRO A 120 -2.35 -5.78 0.45
N ILE A 121 -2.36 -6.38 -0.73
CA ILE A 121 -3.20 -7.56 -1.01
C ILE A 121 -2.82 -8.72 -0.08
N VAL A 122 -1.53 -9.04 0.00
CA VAL A 122 -1.05 -10.10 0.90
C VAL A 122 -1.37 -9.77 2.35
N GLY A 123 -1.08 -8.53 2.78
CA GLY A 123 -1.40 -8.07 4.13
C GLY A 123 -2.89 -8.16 4.46
N TYR A 124 -3.77 -7.83 3.52
CA TYR A 124 -5.22 -7.96 3.68
C TYR A 124 -5.67 -9.41 3.79
N LEU A 125 -5.12 -10.30 2.98
CA LEU A 125 -5.41 -11.73 3.04
C LEU A 125 -5.01 -12.33 4.40
N VAL A 126 -3.79 -12.02 4.86
CA VAL A 126 -3.31 -12.46 6.18
C VAL A 126 -4.20 -11.91 7.29
N TYR A 127 -4.51 -10.62 7.26
CA TYR A 127 -5.42 -10.00 8.23
C TYR A 127 -6.79 -10.69 8.28
N LYS A 128 -7.37 -10.96 7.11
CA LYS A 128 -8.68 -11.62 7.01
C LYS A 128 -8.65 -13.05 7.57
N LEU A 129 -7.58 -13.79 7.30
CA LEU A 129 -7.38 -15.13 7.84
C LEU A 129 -7.26 -15.12 9.36
N LEU A 130 -6.41 -14.23 9.90
CA LEU A 130 -6.20 -14.11 11.35
C LEU A 130 -7.46 -13.64 12.07
N LYS A 131 -8.19 -12.68 11.51
CA LYS A 131 -9.44 -12.20 12.06
C LYS A 131 -10.47 -13.33 12.17
N ASN A 132 -10.62 -14.14 11.13
CA ASN A 132 -11.55 -15.28 11.14
C ASN A 132 -11.13 -16.32 12.18
N THR A 133 -9.83 -16.59 12.32
CA THR A 133 -9.30 -17.53 13.32
C THR A 133 -9.54 -17.04 14.74
N SER A 134 -9.32 -15.75 15.01
CA SER A 134 -9.56 -15.14 16.33
C SER A 134 -11.02 -15.19 16.74
N VAL A 135 -11.95 -14.96 15.81
CA VAL A 135 -13.39 -15.06 16.06
C VAL A 135 -13.79 -16.49 16.41
N ILE A 136 -13.23 -17.49 15.70
CA ILE A 136 -13.47 -18.90 15.98
C ILE A 136 -12.92 -19.28 17.35
N TYR A 137 -11.73 -18.79 17.72
CA TYR A 137 -11.12 -19.05 19.01
C TYR A 137 -11.94 -18.47 20.17
N LEU A 138 -12.36 -17.22 20.07
CA LEU A 138 -13.19 -16.54 21.06
C LEU A 138 -14.57 -17.22 21.22
N SER A 139 -15.18 -17.61 20.10
CA SER A 139 -16.45 -18.37 20.13
C SER A 139 -16.31 -19.72 20.83
N ARG A 140 -15.20 -20.43 20.63
CA ARG A 140 -14.92 -21.69 21.34
C ARG A 140 -14.65 -21.47 22.83
N SER A 141 -13.93 -20.43 23.21
CA SER A 141 -13.62 -20.17 24.62
C SER A 141 -14.89 -19.77 25.42
N SER A 142 -15.81 -19.03 24.82
CA SER A 142 -17.08 -18.67 25.42
C SER A 142 -18.06 -19.85 25.54
N ALA A 143 -17.94 -20.85 24.66
CA ALA A 143 -18.75 -22.08 24.71
C ALA A 143 -18.24 -23.11 25.73
N LEU A 144 -17.03 -22.92 26.27
CA LEU A 144 -16.40 -23.81 27.26
C LEU A 144 -16.39 -23.24 28.67
N GLN A 145 -17.07 -22.12 28.94
CA GLN A 145 -17.28 -21.61 30.27
C GLN A 145 -18.59 -22.22 30.82
N PRO A 146 -18.56 -22.95 31.97
CA PRO A 146 -19.73 -23.55 32.60
C PRO A 146 -20.68 -22.50 33.15
#